data_477168961c3c1b3f192e5ce161ef53bd
#
_entry.id   477168961c3c1b3f192e5ce161ef53bd
#
_cell.length_a   1.000
_cell.length_b   1.000
_cell.length_c   1.000
_cell.angle_alpha   90.00
_cell.angle_beta   90.00
_cell.angle_gamma   90.00
#
_symmetry.space_group_name_H-M   'P 1'
#
loop_
_entity.id
_entity.type
_entity.pdbx_description
1 polymer ?
#
loop_
_entity_poly.entity_id
_entity_poly.type
_entity_poly.pdbx_seq_one_letter_code
_entity_poly.pdbx_strand_id
1 'polypeptide(L)'
;MTRVLMVRHRHRPNAITSAVSLAQALQEQGIDVVDDASGGDIDMVLSIGGDGTFLVAASSARALGVPLLGINAGHMGFLTELGDRGTGDLARTIQVGDFTVERRMTLDVTMERSDGSKADDWALNEAVVMHTDVAHPVHFALVVDGQEVSTYGADGMILSTPTGSTAYSFSAGGPVVWPDTEAIVVAPLAAHGLFTRPLVVGPSACVEIVVLDDMWTPPEMWCDGLRRMTVPAGGVVRARVGSSPVQLVRIDDTPFSARLVRKFNLPVRGWRDGPR
;
A
#
# COMPACT_ATOMS: atom_id res chain seq x y z
N MET A 1 14.87 -18.08 -19.80
CA MET A 1 13.52 -18.64 -19.53
C MET A 1 12.93 -17.76 -18.44
N THR A 2 11.78 -17.18 -18.71
CA THR A 2 11.13 -16.28 -17.73
C THR A 2 10.67 -17.09 -16.52
N ARG A 3 10.99 -16.63 -15.33
CA ARG A 3 10.63 -17.26 -14.07
C ARG A 3 9.77 -16.34 -13.22
N VAL A 4 8.64 -16.83 -12.77
CA VAL A 4 7.62 -16.02 -12.08
C VAL A 4 7.33 -16.59 -10.70
N LEU A 5 7.43 -15.74 -9.67
CA LEU A 5 6.99 -16.06 -8.32
C LEU A 5 5.48 -15.78 -8.18
N MET A 6 4.69 -16.79 -7.85
CA MET A 6 3.24 -16.67 -7.70
C MET A 6 2.83 -16.60 -6.24
N VAL A 7 2.25 -15.47 -5.83
CA VAL A 7 1.65 -15.25 -4.51
C VAL A 7 0.14 -15.24 -4.64
N ARG A 8 -0.56 -16.14 -3.96
CA ARG A 8 -2.02 -16.26 -4.03
C ARG A 8 -2.70 -16.11 -2.68
N HIS A 9 -3.96 -15.72 -2.69
CA HIS A 9 -4.77 -15.71 -1.49
C HIS A 9 -5.00 -17.15 -0.98
N ARG A 10 -4.65 -17.41 0.29
CA ARG A 10 -4.59 -18.78 0.85
C ARG A 10 -5.95 -19.48 1.00
N HIS A 11 -7.02 -18.72 1.22
CA HIS A 11 -8.32 -19.27 1.63
C HIS A 11 -9.49 -18.94 0.70
N ARG A 12 -9.29 -18.14 -0.37
CA ARG A 12 -10.37 -17.82 -1.33
C ARG A 12 -10.39 -18.85 -2.46
N PRO A 13 -11.48 -19.66 -2.61
CA PRO A 13 -11.55 -20.70 -3.64
C PRO A 13 -11.30 -20.17 -5.06
N ASN A 14 -11.93 -19.04 -5.41
CA ASN A 14 -11.75 -18.41 -6.73
C ASN A 14 -10.29 -18.03 -7.00
N ALA A 15 -9.57 -17.50 -6.01
CA ALA A 15 -8.16 -17.15 -6.17
C ALA A 15 -7.28 -18.40 -6.36
N ILE A 16 -7.60 -19.48 -5.66
CA ILE A 16 -6.90 -20.77 -5.80
C ILE A 16 -7.12 -21.33 -7.19
N THR A 17 -8.38 -21.40 -7.66
CA THR A 17 -8.72 -21.89 -8.99
C THR A 17 -8.06 -21.05 -10.09
N SER A 18 -8.15 -19.71 -9.99
CA SER A 18 -7.50 -18.80 -10.95
C SER A 18 -5.99 -18.97 -10.98
N ALA A 19 -5.34 -19.16 -9.81
CA ALA A 19 -3.91 -19.38 -9.73
C ALA A 19 -3.47 -20.68 -10.44
N VAL A 20 -4.21 -21.78 -10.25
CA VAL A 20 -3.92 -23.06 -10.90
C VAL A 20 -4.07 -22.92 -12.43
N SER A 21 -5.18 -22.34 -12.90
CA SER A 21 -5.41 -22.17 -14.33
C SER A 21 -4.37 -21.25 -14.98
N LEU A 22 -3.98 -20.18 -14.30
CA LEU A 22 -2.96 -19.28 -14.83
C LEU A 22 -1.57 -19.92 -14.81
N ALA A 23 -1.22 -20.65 -13.75
CA ALA A 23 0.06 -21.35 -13.68
C ALA A 23 0.21 -22.34 -14.85
N GLN A 24 -0.84 -23.10 -15.16
CA GLN A 24 -0.86 -24.00 -16.31
C GLN A 24 -0.67 -23.24 -17.63
N ALA A 25 -1.42 -22.15 -17.84
CA ALA A 25 -1.31 -21.36 -19.08
C ALA A 25 0.09 -20.73 -19.23
N LEU A 26 0.73 -20.29 -18.14
CA LEU A 26 2.11 -19.77 -18.14
C LEU A 26 3.12 -20.86 -18.50
N GLN A 27 2.97 -22.06 -17.93
CA GLN A 27 3.83 -23.20 -18.23
C GLN A 27 3.71 -23.63 -19.71
N GLU A 28 2.51 -23.59 -20.29
CA GLU A 28 2.27 -23.85 -21.72
C GLU A 28 2.98 -22.83 -22.63
N GLN A 29 3.23 -21.60 -22.12
CA GLN A 29 4.03 -20.57 -22.78
C GLN A 29 5.54 -20.66 -22.47
N GLY A 30 5.99 -21.70 -21.75
CA GLY A 30 7.39 -21.88 -21.41
C GLY A 30 7.89 -21.01 -20.25
N ILE A 31 6.99 -20.46 -19.43
CA ILE A 31 7.31 -19.68 -18.24
C ILE A 31 7.36 -20.61 -17.03
N ASP A 32 8.45 -20.55 -16.26
CA ASP A 32 8.60 -21.28 -15.00
C ASP A 32 7.83 -20.56 -13.87
N VAL A 33 6.91 -21.28 -13.20
CA VAL A 33 6.08 -20.74 -12.13
C VAL A 33 6.47 -21.41 -10.81
N VAL A 34 6.85 -20.59 -9.84
CA VAL A 34 7.31 -21.06 -8.53
C VAL A 34 6.53 -20.40 -7.38
N ASP A 35 6.44 -21.10 -6.25
CA ASP A 35 5.76 -20.63 -5.05
C ASP A 35 6.73 -19.97 -4.03
N ASP A 36 8.03 -20.09 -4.25
CA ASP A 36 9.08 -19.45 -3.46
C ASP A 36 10.22 -18.95 -4.35
N ALA A 37 11.03 -18.04 -3.83
CA ALA A 37 12.14 -17.43 -4.56
C ALA A 37 13.45 -18.26 -4.48
N SER A 38 13.42 -19.47 -3.94
CA SER A 38 14.59 -20.34 -3.88
C SER A 38 14.91 -20.94 -5.26
N GLY A 39 16.18 -21.11 -5.55
CA GLY A 39 16.64 -21.88 -6.71
C GLY A 39 16.77 -21.11 -8.03
N GLY A 40 16.88 -19.79 -8.03
CA GLY A 40 17.22 -18.98 -9.21
C GLY A 40 16.58 -17.59 -9.22
N ASP A 41 16.96 -16.78 -10.21
CA ASP A 41 16.47 -15.43 -10.36
C ASP A 41 14.97 -15.42 -10.73
N ILE A 42 14.24 -14.48 -10.15
CA ILE A 42 12.84 -14.21 -10.44
C ILE A 42 12.76 -12.98 -11.35
N ASP A 43 12.02 -13.08 -12.45
CA ASP A 43 11.85 -11.97 -13.40
C ASP A 43 10.60 -11.13 -13.09
N MET A 44 9.61 -11.71 -12.43
CA MET A 44 8.34 -11.06 -12.09
C MET A 44 7.67 -11.74 -10.90
N VAL A 45 6.91 -10.96 -10.12
CA VAL A 45 5.99 -11.49 -9.11
C VAL A 45 4.56 -11.36 -9.61
N LEU A 46 3.76 -12.42 -9.47
CA LEU A 46 2.31 -12.40 -9.71
C LEU A 46 1.56 -12.49 -8.39
N SER A 47 0.59 -11.62 -8.21
CA SER A 47 -0.34 -11.66 -7.07
C SER A 47 -1.73 -12.06 -7.54
N ILE A 48 -2.29 -13.17 -7.03
CA ILE A 48 -3.63 -13.64 -7.38
C ILE A 48 -4.56 -13.44 -6.18
N GLY A 49 -5.37 -12.39 -6.24
CA GLY A 49 -6.26 -12.01 -5.14
C GLY A 49 -6.69 -10.55 -5.20
N GLY A 50 -7.01 -9.94 -4.07
CA GLY A 50 -7.31 -8.52 -3.93
C GLY A 50 -6.09 -7.71 -3.48
N ASP A 51 -6.32 -6.41 -3.19
CA ASP A 51 -5.26 -5.46 -2.80
C ASP A 51 -4.44 -5.96 -1.59
N GLY A 52 -5.06 -6.65 -0.60
CA GLY A 52 -4.32 -7.24 0.53
C GLY A 52 -3.33 -8.33 0.13
N THR A 53 -3.66 -9.20 -0.86
CA THR A 53 -2.72 -10.19 -1.39
C THR A 53 -1.60 -9.52 -2.19
N PHE A 54 -1.95 -8.43 -2.89
CA PHE A 54 -0.99 -7.61 -3.60
C PHE A 54 0.06 -7.00 -2.66
N LEU A 55 -0.35 -6.47 -1.50
CA LEU A 55 0.57 -5.93 -0.50
C LEU A 55 1.55 -7.00 0.03
N VAL A 56 1.08 -8.23 0.23
CA VAL A 56 1.97 -9.35 0.59
C VAL A 56 3.00 -9.61 -0.53
N ALA A 57 2.54 -9.67 -1.78
CA ALA A 57 3.41 -9.90 -2.93
C ALA A 57 4.39 -8.75 -3.18
N ALA A 58 3.99 -7.51 -2.85
CA ALA A 58 4.84 -6.32 -2.97
C ALA A 58 6.11 -6.41 -2.11
N SER A 59 6.05 -7.10 -0.97
CA SER A 59 7.24 -7.33 -0.15
C SER A 59 8.30 -8.16 -0.89
N SER A 60 7.89 -9.21 -1.59
CA SER A 60 8.80 -10.04 -2.40
C SER A 60 9.30 -9.28 -3.63
N ALA A 61 8.39 -8.62 -4.36
CA ALA A 61 8.75 -7.89 -5.57
C ALA A 61 9.74 -6.75 -5.29
N ARG A 62 9.52 -5.98 -4.22
CA ARG A 62 10.42 -4.90 -3.80
C ARG A 62 11.79 -5.43 -3.37
N ALA A 63 11.83 -6.52 -2.60
CA ALA A 63 13.08 -7.13 -2.16
C ALA A 63 13.91 -7.70 -3.33
N LEU A 64 13.24 -8.25 -4.34
CA LEU A 64 13.86 -8.78 -5.55
C LEU A 64 14.15 -7.69 -6.61
N GLY A 65 13.54 -6.51 -6.48
CA GLY A 65 13.68 -5.42 -7.47
C GLY A 65 12.98 -5.69 -8.80
N VAL A 66 11.95 -6.57 -8.82
CA VAL A 66 11.27 -7.03 -10.03
C VAL A 66 9.84 -6.48 -10.15
N PRO A 67 9.27 -6.46 -11.38
CA PRO A 67 7.88 -6.05 -11.59
C PRO A 67 6.88 -6.95 -10.85
N LEU A 68 5.76 -6.35 -10.43
CA LEU A 68 4.64 -7.01 -9.75
C LEU A 68 3.36 -6.81 -10.53
N LEU A 69 2.73 -7.89 -10.97
CA LEU A 69 1.41 -7.90 -11.58
C LEU A 69 0.38 -8.45 -10.58
N GLY A 70 -0.65 -7.66 -10.30
CA GLY A 70 -1.78 -8.07 -9.49
C GLY A 70 -2.97 -8.47 -10.36
N ILE A 71 -3.53 -9.66 -10.12
CA ILE A 71 -4.70 -10.18 -10.82
C ILE A 71 -5.81 -10.39 -9.80
N ASN A 72 -6.94 -9.76 -10.04
CA ASN A 72 -8.10 -9.88 -9.16
C ASN A 72 -8.97 -11.08 -9.56
N ALA A 73 -9.23 -11.93 -8.58
CA ALA A 73 -10.15 -13.07 -8.73
C ALA A 73 -11.62 -12.72 -8.37
N GLY A 74 -11.98 -11.42 -8.36
CA GLY A 74 -13.31 -10.96 -7.95
C GLY A 74 -13.57 -9.49 -8.31
N HIS A 75 -13.64 -8.61 -7.30
CA HIS A 75 -13.92 -7.19 -7.52
C HIS A 75 -12.66 -6.38 -7.82
N MET A 76 -12.73 -5.43 -8.76
CA MET A 76 -11.62 -4.57 -9.14
C MET A 76 -10.98 -3.87 -7.92
N GLY A 77 -9.66 -3.99 -7.79
CA GLY A 77 -8.82 -3.22 -6.87
C GLY A 77 -8.20 -2.00 -7.53
N PHE A 78 -7.49 -1.18 -6.75
CA PHE A 78 -6.65 -0.10 -7.28
C PHE A 78 -5.30 -0.62 -7.78
N LEU A 79 -4.84 -1.72 -7.20
CA LEU A 79 -3.52 -2.31 -7.44
C LEU A 79 -3.57 -3.53 -8.37
N THR A 80 -4.77 -4.07 -8.60
CA THR A 80 -4.95 -5.30 -9.36
C THR A 80 -5.69 -5.05 -10.67
N GLU A 81 -5.33 -5.81 -11.70
CA GLU A 81 -6.01 -5.84 -12.99
C GLU A 81 -7.25 -6.75 -12.93
N LEU A 82 -8.24 -6.50 -13.77
CA LEU A 82 -9.41 -7.38 -13.86
C LEU A 82 -9.03 -8.71 -14.52
N GLY A 83 -9.46 -9.81 -13.92
CA GLY A 83 -9.32 -11.15 -14.48
C GLY A 83 -10.29 -11.47 -15.61
N ASP A 84 -10.84 -10.46 -16.31
CA ASP A 84 -11.79 -10.63 -17.42
C ASP A 84 -11.11 -11.13 -18.71
N ARG A 85 -9.79 -11.02 -18.82
CA ARG A 85 -9.01 -11.64 -19.88
C ARG A 85 -8.87 -13.13 -19.60
N GLY A 86 -8.98 -13.95 -20.64
CA GLY A 86 -8.68 -15.38 -20.53
C GLY A 86 -7.25 -15.63 -20.01
N THR A 87 -7.05 -16.70 -19.24
CA THR A 87 -5.74 -17.04 -18.69
C THR A 87 -4.66 -17.22 -19.76
N GLY A 88 -5.04 -17.73 -20.95
CA GLY A 88 -4.14 -17.88 -22.09
C GLY A 88 -3.69 -16.54 -22.68
N ASP A 89 -4.60 -15.56 -22.81
CA ASP A 89 -4.24 -14.21 -23.29
C ASP A 89 -3.32 -13.51 -22.30
N LEU A 90 -3.58 -13.64 -21.00
CA LEU A 90 -2.75 -13.08 -19.97
C LEU A 90 -1.34 -13.71 -19.97
N ALA A 91 -1.26 -15.04 -20.09
CA ALA A 91 0.02 -15.74 -20.18
C ALA A 91 0.84 -15.28 -21.41
N ARG A 92 0.16 -15.09 -22.55
CA ARG A 92 0.79 -14.54 -23.77
C ARG A 92 1.27 -13.10 -23.54
N THR A 93 0.45 -12.23 -22.95
CA THR A 93 0.82 -10.85 -22.63
C THR A 93 2.10 -10.81 -21.78
N ILE A 94 2.20 -11.67 -20.77
CA ILE A 94 3.40 -11.79 -19.92
C ILE A 94 4.59 -12.30 -20.74
N GLN A 95 4.39 -13.34 -21.58
CA GLN A 95 5.46 -13.95 -22.38
C GLN A 95 6.09 -12.95 -23.35
N VAL A 96 5.25 -12.16 -24.05
CA VAL A 96 5.74 -11.21 -25.06
C VAL A 96 6.17 -9.86 -24.46
N GLY A 97 5.89 -9.62 -23.16
CA GLY A 97 6.20 -8.36 -22.49
C GLY A 97 5.29 -7.21 -22.90
N ASP A 98 4.05 -7.48 -23.36
CA ASP A 98 3.08 -6.47 -23.78
C ASP A 98 2.37 -5.84 -22.57
N PHE A 99 3.12 -5.11 -21.76
CA PHE A 99 2.64 -4.41 -20.58
C PHE A 99 3.48 -3.18 -20.30
N THR A 100 2.95 -2.26 -19.51
CA THR A 100 3.69 -1.11 -18.98
C THR A 100 4.04 -1.32 -17.51
N VAL A 101 5.05 -0.60 -17.03
CA VAL A 101 5.48 -0.64 -15.62
C VAL A 101 5.39 0.76 -15.04
N GLU A 102 4.52 0.92 -14.05
CA GLU A 102 4.39 2.14 -13.26
C GLU A 102 5.26 2.05 -12.00
N ARG A 103 6.02 3.07 -11.71
CA ARG A 103 6.77 3.16 -10.45
C ARG A 103 5.87 3.75 -9.37
N ARG A 104 5.60 2.95 -8.33
CA ARG A 104 4.80 3.37 -7.18
C ARG A 104 5.72 3.78 -6.04
N MET A 105 5.59 5.04 -5.63
CA MET A 105 6.28 5.58 -4.47
C MET A 105 6.01 4.70 -3.24
N THR A 106 7.02 4.50 -2.41
CA THR A 106 6.90 3.89 -1.08
C THR A 106 7.28 4.90 0.01
N LEU A 107 6.99 4.58 1.25
CA LEU A 107 7.58 5.25 2.40
C LEU A 107 8.72 4.39 2.94
N ASP A 108 9.86 4.99 3.23
CA ASP A 108 10.83 4.42 4.17
C ASP A 108 10.48 4.95 5.56
N VAL A 109 10.35 4.03 6.53
CA VAL A 109 9.88 4.33 7.88
C VAL A 109 10.91 3.85 8.88
N THR A 110 11.36 4.74 9.76
CA THR A 110 12.29 4.42 10.85
C THR A 110 11.63 4.71 12.18
N MET A 111 11.58 3.73 13.06
CA MET A 111 11.21 3.91 14.46
C MET A 111 12.47 3.98 15.31
N GLU A 112 12.66 5.11 16.00
CA GLU A 112 13.79 5.36 16.91
C GLU A 112 13.27 5.38 18.36
N ARG A 113 13.93 4.62 19.22
CA ARG A 113 13.66 4.58 20.66
C ARG A 113 14.48 5.63 21.42
N SER A 114 14.06 5.91 22.63
CA SER A 114 14.76 6.86 23.53
C SER A 114 16.20 6.44 23.85
N ASP A 115 16.55 5.16 23.74
CA ASP A 115 17.92 4.64 23.87
C ASP A 115 18.77 4.80 22.60
N GLY A 116 18.21 5.41 21.55
CA GLY A 116 18.85 5.60 20.25
C GLY A 116 18.82 4.39 19.34
N SER A 117 18.26 3.25 19.76
CA SER A 117 18.09 2.08 18.89
C SER A 117 17.03 2.34 17.82
N LYS A 118 17.26 1.78 16.61
CA LYS A 118 16.40 2.00 15.45
C LYS A 118 15.89 0.69 14.89
N ALA A 119 14.69 0.76 14.32
CA ALA A 119 14.11 -0.31 13.52
C ALA A 119 13.52 0.31 12.26
N ASP A 120 13.89 -0.25 11.10
CA ASP A 120 13.46 0.24 9.80
C ASP A 120 12.39 -0.67 9.21
N ASP A 121 11.44 -0.07 8.52
CA ASP A 121 10.41 -0.72 7.72
C ASP A 121 10.06 0.18 6.52
N TRP A 122 9.07 -0.21 5.76
CA TRP A 122 8.58 0.53 4.61
C TRP A 122 7.08 0.32 4.42
N ALA A 123 6.43 1.16 3.63
CA ALA A 123 5.02 0.97 3.26
C ALA A 123 4.77 1.32 1.79
N LEU A 124 3.90 0.54 1.13
CA LEU A 124 3.36 0.86 -0.18
C LEU A 124 2.11 1.73 -0.05
N ASN A 125 1.22 1.40 0.88
CA ASN A 125 0.05 2.20 1.18
C ASN A 125 0.34 3.21 2.29
N GLU A 126 0.51 2.72 3.52
CA GLU A 126 0.65 3.59 4.69
C GLU A 126 1.40 2.93 5.85
N ALA A 127 2.03 3.79 6.66
CA ALA A 127 2.41 3.48 8.01
C ALA A 127 1.43 4.16 8.98
N VAL A 128 0.90 3.42 9.94
CA VAL A 128 -0.08 3.90 10.93
C VAL A 128 0.50 3.72 12.32
N VAL A 129 0.56 4.80 13.11
CA VAL A 129 0.80 4.69 14.56
C VAL A 129 -0.54 4.81 15.23
N MET A 130 -0.96 3.79 16.00
CA MET A 130 -2.28 3.75 16.60
C MET A 130 -2.26 3.15 18.01
N HIS A 131 -3.27 3.52 18.79
CA HIS A 131 -3.46 2.98 20.13
C HIS A 131 -3.68 1.46 20.11
N THR A 132 -3.31 0.82 21.20
CA THR A 132 -3.59 -0.61 21.46
C THR A 132 -4.72 -0.81 22.47
N ASP A 133 -5.08 0.24 23.19
CA ASP A 133 -6.19 0.29 24.14
C ASP A 133 -7.25 1.27 23.62
N VAL A 134 -8.41 0.78 23.23
CA VAL A 134 -9.52 1.57 22.66
C VAL A 134 -10.12 2.59 23.64
N ALA A 135 -9.85 2.49 24.95
CA ALA A 135 -10.35 3.42 25.94
C ALA A 135 -9.50 4.69 26.10
N HIS A 136 -8.27 4.67 25.61
CA HIS A 136 -7.33 5.76 25.84
C HIS A 136 -6.67 6.21 24.53
N PRO A 137 -6.77 7.50 24.16
CA PRO A 137 -6.06 8.04 23.01
C PRO A 137 -4.55 8.00 23.23
N VAL A 138 -3.80 8.04 22.15
CA VAL A 138 -2.35 8.29 22.21
C VAL A 138 -2.09 9.77 21.98
N HIS A 139 -1.15 10.32 22.73
CA HIS A 139 -0.69 11.69 22.57
C HIS A 139 0.53 11.73 21.64
N PHE A 140 0.41 12.48 20.55
CA PHE A 140 1.44 12.63 19.52
C PHE A 140 1.83 14.10 19.36
N ALA A 141 3.12 14.37 19.15
CA ALA A 141 3.56 15.57 18.46
C ALA A 141 3.85 15.25 16.99
N LEU A 142 3.28 16.02 16.09
CA LEU A 142 3.58 15.97 14.66
C LEU A 142 4.67 16.98 14.34
N VAL A 143 5.77 16.51 13.78
CA VAL A 143 6.90 17.34 13.35
C VAL A 143 7.09 17.16 11.84
N VAL A 144 7.30 18.25 11.12
CA VAL A 144 7.60 18.24 9.68
C VAL A 144 8.86 19.07 9.45
N ASP A 145 9.87 18.48 8.84
CA ASP A 145 11.16 19.12 8.55
C ASP A 145 11.82 19.78 9.79
N GLY A 146 11.67 19.09 10.94
CA GLY A 146 12.22 19.55 12.22
C GLY A 146 11.40 20.65 12.92
N GLN A 147 10.27 21.07 12.34
CA GLN A 147 9.36 22.04 12.94
C GLN A 147 8.13 21.32 13.51
N GLU A 148 7.88 21.50 14.80
CA GLU A 148 6.64 21.04 15.42
C GLU A 148 5.43 21.78 14.81
N VAL A 149 4.46 21.00 14.33
CA VAL A 149 3.26 21.49 13.62
C VAL A 149 2.06 21.49 14.56
N SER A 150 1.87 20.40 15.31
CA SER A 150 0.72 20.26 16.22
C SER A 150 0.92 19.11 17.19
N THR A 151 0.20 19.16 18.30
CA THR A 151 0.08 18.06 19.27
C THR A 151 -1.36 17.56 19.27
N TYR A 152 -1.57 16.26 19.34
CA TYR A 152 -2.87 15.61 19.29
C TYR A 152 -3.03 14.59 20.40
N GLY A 153 -4.26 14.50 20.94
CA GLY A 153 -4.78 13.24 21.48
C GLY A 153 -5.61 12.57 20.38
N ALA A 154 -5.26 11.37 19.95
CA ALA A 154 -5.90 10.73 18.81
C ALA A 154 -5.90 9.20 18.94
N ASP A 155 -6.79 8.54 18.19
CA ASP A 155 -6.76 7.07 18.07
C ASP A 155 -5.51 6.62 17.30
N GLY A 156 -5.00 7.47 16.42
CA GLY A 156 -3.80 7.19 15.65
C GLY A 156 -3.42 8.32 14.68
N MET A 157 -2.34 8.09 13.96
CA MET A 157 -1.83 8.95 12.90
C MET A 157 -1.40 8.10 11.71
N ILE A 158 -1.91 8.42 10.53
CA ILE A 158 -1.59 7.73 9.27
C ILE A 158 -0.59 8.57 8.48
N LEU A 159 0.49 7.94 8.03
CA LEU A 159 1.42 8.46 7.04
C LEU A 159 1.26 7.63 5.77
N SER A 160 0.71 8.23 4.72
CA SER A 160 0.29 7.50 3.52
C SER A 160 1.01 7.98 2.26
N THR A 161 1.28 7.05 1.36
CA THR A 161 1.68 7.35 -0.02
C THR A 161 0.47 7.78 -0.86
N PRO A 162 0.68 8.28 -2.10
CA PRO A 162 -0.40 8.47 -3.05
C PRO A 162 -1.17 7.18 -3.34
N THR A 163 -0.50 6.03 -3.41
CA THR A 163 -1.14 4.72 -3.56
C THR A 163 -2.07 4.42 -2.40
N GLY A 164 -1.64 4.64 -1.16
CA GLY A 164 -2.43 4.44 0.06
C GLY A 164 -3.50 5.52 0.28
N SER A 165 -3.47 6.64 -0.46
CA SER A 165 -4.48 7.70 -0.33
C SER A 165 -5.92 7.23 -0.61
N THR A 166 -6.08 6.08 -1.27
CA THR A 166 -7.38 5.42 -1.51
C THR A 166 -7.64 4.24 -0.56
N ALA A 167 -6.77 4.00 0.42
CA ALA A 167 -6.88 2.95 1.43
C ALA A 167 -7.30 3.53 2.80
N TYR A 168 -6.56 3.29 3.87
CA TYR A 168 -6.97 3.71 5.21
C TYR A 168 -6.98 5.22 5.38
N SER A 169 -6.04 5.94 4.75
CA SER A 169 -6.02 7.40 4.73
C SER A 169 -7.33 8.00 4.19
N PHE A 170 -7.94 7.39 3.15
CA PHE A 170 -9.25 7.80 2.64
C PHE A 170 -10.34 7.69 3.71
N SER A 171 -10.39 6.58 4.46
CA SER A 171 -11.35 6.37 5.55
C SER A 171 -11.17 7.37 6.70
N ALA A 172 -9.96 7.89 6.88
CA ALA A 172 -9.63 8.95 7.83
C ALA A 172 -9.93 10.36 7.32
N GLY A 173 -10.57 10.50 6.14
CA GLY A 173 -10.87 11.80 5.53
C GLY A 173 -9.69 12.44 4.79
N GLY A 174 -8.63 11.68 4.50
CA GLY A 174 -7.53 12.11 3.67
C GLY A 174 -7.96 12.32 2.20
N PRO A 175 -7.32 13.23 1.48
CA PRO A 175 -7.59 13.45 0.06
C PRO A 175 -7.11 12.28 -0.78
N VAL A 176 -7.77 12.02 -1.91
CA VAL A 176 -7.23 11.15 -2.95
C VAL A 176 -6.10 11.89 -3.66
N VAL A 177 -4.94 11.26 -3.72
CA VAL A 177 -3.76 11.76 -4.41
C VAL A 177 -3.49 10.88 -5.62
N TRP A 178 -3.20 11.50 -6.78
CA TRP A 178 -2.89 10.75 -7.99
C TRP A 178 -1.61 9.94 -7.83
N PRO A 179 -1.56 8.70 -8.34
CA PRO A 179 -0.46 7.78 -8.10
C PRO A 179 0.92 8.23 -8.61
N ASP A 180 0.95 9.14 -9.57
CA ASP A 180 2.14 9.76 -10.17
C ASP A 180 2.59 11.05 -9.44
N THR A 181 1.83 11.49 -8.45
CA THR A 181 2.19 12.62 -7.59
C THR A 181 3.09 12.12 -6.46
N GLU A 182 4.27 12.69 -6.29
CA GLU A 182 5.14 12.37 -5.17
C GLU A 182 4.79 13.27 -3.98
N ALA A 183 4.13 12.69 -2.98
CA ALA A 183 3.69 13.39 -1.75
C ALA A 183 3.45 12.41 -0.61
N ILE A 184 3.52 12.90 0.63
CA ILE A 184 3.12 12.14 1.82
C ILE A 184 1.83 12.77 2.36
N VAL A 185 0.81 11.94 2.57
CA VAL A 185 -0.44 12.35 3.23
C VAL A 185 -0.34 12.01 4.72
N VAL A 186 -0.54 13.01 5.57
CA VAL A 186 -0.59 12.86 7.03
C VAL A 186 -2.04 13.00 7.45
N ALA A 187 -2.64 11.94 7.97
CA ALA A 187 -4.06 11.94 8.34
C ALA A 187 -4.26 11.48 9.79
N PRO A 188 -4.67 12.36 10.70
CA PRO A 188 -4.98 11.98 12.07
C PRO A 188 -6.29 11.19 12.13
N LEU A 189 -6.34 10.18 13.05
CA LEU A 189 -7.51 9.36 13.32
C LEU A 189 -8.22 9.86 14.57
N ALA A 190 -9.49 10.24 14.46
CA ALA A 190 -10.34 10.69 15.58
C ALA A 190 -9.63 11.70 16.50
N ALA A 191 -8.87 12.61 15.92
CA ALA A 191 -8.01 13.52 16.67
C ALA A 191 -8.80 14.61 17.41
N HIS A 192 -8.38 14.86 18.65
CA HIS A 192 -8.79 15.99 19.46
C HIS A 192 -7.68 17.06 19.41
N GLY A 193 -7.96 18.20 18.81
CA GLY A 193 -7.00 19.28 18.65
C GLY A 193 -7.59 20.46 17.87
N LEU A 194 -6.87 21.57 17.84
CA LEU A 194 -7.31 22.78 17.12
C LEU A 194 -7.19 22.60 15.59
N PHE A 195 -6.25 21.79 15.14
CA PHE A 195 -6.02 21.52 13.72
C PHE A 195 -6.00 20.00 13.47
N THR A 196 -7.10 19.46 12.98
CA THR A 196 -7.29 18.02 12.75
C THR A 196 -7.45 17.65 11.27
N ARG A 197 -7.12 18.58 10.37
CA ARG A 197 -7.21 18.34 8.92
C ARG A 197 -6.02 17.53 8.43
N PRO A 198 -6.23 16.57 7.53
CA PRO A 198 -5.12 15.92 6.85
C PRO A 198 -4.23 16.91 6.11
N LEU A 199 -2.92 16.67 6.16
CA LEU A 199 -1.92 17.44 5.44
C LEU A 199 -1.41 16.65 4.24
N VAL A 200 -1.00 17.36 3.19
CA VAL A 200 -0.21 16.81 2.08
C VAL A 200 1.10 17.57 2.05
N VAL A 201 2.20 16.84 2.20
CA VAL A 201 3.55 17.42 2.18
C VAL A 201 4.33 16.91 0.98
N GLY A 202 5.31 17.71 0.54
CA GLY A 202 6.10 17.38 -0.65
C GLY A 202 7.07 16.21 -0.45
N PRO A 203 7.68 15.73 -1.54
CA PRO A 203 8.50 14.51 -1.52
C PRO A 203 9.81 14.65 -0.74
N SER A 204 10.30 15.86 -0.53
CA SER A 204 11.52 16.11 0.27
C SER A 204 11.26 16.17 1.76
N ALA A 205 9.99 16.18 2.20
CA ALA A 205 9.63 16.32 3.59
C ALA A 205 10.05 15.10 4.43
N CYS A 206 10.46 15.39 5.67
CA CYS A 206 10.59 14.42 6.72
C CYS A 206 9.43 14.61 7.69
N VAL A 207 8.56 13.61 7.80
CA VAL A 207 7.44 13.62 8.74
C VAL A 207 7.79 12.77 9.94
N GLU A 208 7.65 13.32 11.15
CA GLU A 208 7.91 12.62 12.40
C GLU A 208 6.67 12.63 13.28
N ILE A 209 6.36 11.47 13.84
CA ILE A 209 5.36 11.29 14.88
C ILE A 209 6.13 11.00 16.16
N VAL A 210 6.12 11.92 17.10
CA VAL A 210 6.73 11.75 18.42
C VAL A 210 5.65 11.28 19.39
N VAL A 211 5.83 10.11 19.96
CA VAL A 211 4.92 9.57 20.96
C VAL A 211 5.26 10.18 22.32
N LEU A 212 4.29 10.87 22.95
CA LEU A 212 4.52 11.56 24.22
C LEU A 212 4.49 10.59 25.42
N ASP A 213 5.08 11.00 26.54
CA ASP A 213 5.34 10.12 27.69
C ASP A 213 4.12 9.79 28.56
N ASP A 214 2.99 10.48 28.38
CA ASP A 214 1.79 10.38 29.22
C ASP A 214 0.81 9.28 28.76
N MET A 215 1.32 8.11 28.42
CA MET A 215 0.53 7.00 27.86
C MET A 215 0.19 5.92 28.89
N TRP A 216 -1.01 5.34 28.75
CA TRP A 216 -1.43 4.15 29.51
C TRP A 216 -0.85 2.86 28.94
N THR A 217 -0.80 2.77 27.61
CA THR A 217 -0.25 1.62 26.86
C THR A 217 0.55 2.12 25.66
N PRO A 218 1.66 1.47 25.32
CA PRO A 218 2.41 1.84 24.13
C PRO A 218 1.58 1.63 22.85
N PRO A 219 1.56 2.59 21.92
CA PRO A 219 0.96 2.39 20.60
C PRO A 219 1.78 1.41 19.76
N GLU A 220 1.17 0.94 18.70
CA GLU A 220 1.84 0.14 17.67
C GLU A 220 1.93 0.92 16.36
N MET A 221 3.06 0.77 15.67
CA MET A 221 3.21 1.14 14.27
C MET A 221 2.90 -0.06 13.39
N TRP A 222 2.08 0.13 12.36
CA TRP A 222 1.73 -0.87 11.37
C TRP A 222 2.08 -0.37 9.98
N CYS A 223 2.85 -1.14 9.21
CA CYS A 223 3.14 -0.89 7.80
C CYS A 223 2.29 -1.81 6.92
N ASP A 224 1.48 -1.21 6.04
CA ASP A 224 0.55 -1.89 5.12
C ASP A 224 -0.42 -2.87 5.80
N GLY A 225 -0.66 -2.73 7.11
CA GLY A 225 -1.45 -3.67 7.90
C GLY A 225 -0.82 -5.07 8.03
N LEU A 226 0.42 -5.26 7.63
CA LEU A 226 1.11 -6.56 7.59
C LEU A 226 2.23 -6.68 8.62
N ARG A 227 3.01 -5.64 8.80
CA ARG A 227 4.19 -5.62 9.66
C ARG A 227 3.95 -4.64 10.79
N ARG A 228 4.29 -5.04 12.00
CA ARG A 228 4.04 -4.22 13.19
C ARG A 228 5.25 -4.16 14.12
N MET A 229 5.34 -3.07 14.84
CA MET A 229 6.27 -2.90 15.95
C MET A 229 5.68 -1.97 17.02
N THR A 230 6.02 -2.23 18.28
CA THR A 230 5.62 -1.37 19.39
C THR A 230 6.46 -0.09 19.40
N VAL A 231 5.82 1.05 19.57
CA VAL A 231 6.48 2.35 19.70
C VAL A 231 6.44 2.74 21.19
N PRO A 232 7.59 2.78 21.89
CA PRO A 232 7.60 3.14 23.31
C PRO A 232 7.35 4.63 23.52
N ALA A 233 7.12 5.02 24.78
CA ALA A 233 7.09 6.42 25.18
C ALA A 233 8.38 7.13 24.78
N GLY A 234 8.25 8.37 24.29
CA GLY A 234 9.37 9.14 23.72
C GLY A 234 9.91 8.59 22.39
N GLY A 235 9.32 7.51 21.88
CA GLY A 235 9.69 6.96 20.57
C GLY A 235 9.29 7.88 19.43
N VAL A 236 10.10 7.90 18.36
CA VAL A 236 9.90 8.74 17.19
C VAL A 236 9.75 7.85 15.96
N VAL A 237 8.63 7.96 15.25
CA VAL A 237 8.42 7.34 13.95
C VAL A 237 8.64 8.38 12.88
N ARG A 238 9.67 8.16 12.04
CA ARG A 238 10.00 9.02 10.89
C ARG A 238 9.59 8.36 9.60
N ALA A 239 8.97 9.13 8.70
CA ALA A 239 8.68 8.70 7.35
C ALA A 239 9.23 9.70 6.34
N ARG A 240 9.77 9.15 5.26
CA ARG A 240 10.25 9.86 4.07
C ARG A 240 9.81 9.10 2.83
N VAL A 241 9.89 9.74 1.68
CA VAL A 241 9.77 9.04 0.40
C VAL A 241 10.82 7.93 0.33
N GLY A 242 10.36 6.73 0.01
CA GLY A 242 11.21 5.54 0.01
C GLY A 242 12.18 5.51 -1.18
N SER A 243 13.35 4.99 -0.92
CA SER A 243 14.43 4.86 -1.91
C SER A 243 14.15 3.81 -2.98
N SER A 244 13.30 2.82 -2.68
CA SER A 244 12.98 1.70 -3.57
C SER A 244 11.49 1.63 -3.85
N PRO A 245 11.03 2.07 -5.04
CA PRO A 245 9.63 2.01 -5.44
C PRO A 245 9.21 0.56 -5.74
N VAL A 246 7.90 0.30 -5.67
CA VAL A 246 7.31 -0.92 -6.23
C VAL A 246 7.03 -0.70 -7.71
N GLN A 247 7.44 -1.65 -8.55
CA GLN A 247 7.23 -1.64 -9.99
C GLN A 247 5.90 -2.35 -10.30
N LEU A 248 4.82 -1.59 -10.50
CA LEU A 248 3.48 -2.10 -10.76
C LEU A 248 3.27 -2.32 -12.24
N VAL A 249 2.97 -3.56 -12.65
CA VAL A 249 2.63 -3.89 -14.04
C VAL A 249 1.19 -3.51 -14.36
N ARG A 250 1.00 -2.88 -15.52
CA ARG A 250 -0.30 -2.58 -16.13
C ARG A 250 -0.43 -3.29 -17.46
N ILE A 251 -1.51 -4.04 -17.63
CA ILE A 251 -1.82 -4.79 -18.84
C ILE A 251 -2.89 -4.13 -19.71
N ASP A 252 -3.46 -3.02 -19.24
CA ASP A 252 -4.38 -2.16 -19.98
C ASP A 252 -4.12 -0.67 -19.68
N ASP A 253 -4.66 0.19 -20.52
CA ASP A 253 -4.54 1.64 -20.42
C ASP A 253 -5.66 2.28 -19.59
N THR A 254 -6.35 1.50 -18.73
CA THR A 254 -7.42 2.02 -17.88
C THR A 254 -6.88 3.12 -16.97
N PRO A 255 -7.29 4.39 -17.14
CA PRO A 255 -6.76 5.49 -16.36
C PRO A 255 -7.20 5.38 -14.89
N PHE A 256 -6.40 5.96 -13.99
CA PHE A 256 -6.69 5.96 -12.56
C PHE A 256 -8.08 6.55 -12.24
N SER A 257 -8.51 7.59 -12.96
CA SER A 257 -9.85 8.18 -12.82
C SER A 257 -10.97 7.17 -13.08
N ALA A 258 -10.83 6.29 -14.07
CA ALA A 258 -11.82 5.23 -14.33
C ALA A 258 -11.82 4.17 -13.22
N ARG A 259 -10.64 3.81 -12.68
CA ARG A 259 -10.53 2.93 -11.51
C ARG A 259 -11.21 3.55 -10.29
N LEU A 260 -11.01 4.85 -10.06
CA LEU A 260 -11.62 5.61 -8.97
C LEU A 260 -13.17 5.60 -9.07
N VAL A 261 -13.69 5.91 -10.27
CA VAL A 261 -15.15 5.90 -10.53
C VAL A 261 -15.74 4.52 -10.24
N ARG A 262 -15.13 3.46 -10.75
CA ARG A 262 -15.61 2.08 -10.55
C ARG A 262 -15.53 1.66 -9.08
N LYS A 263 -14.41 1.91 -8.41
CA LYS A 263 -14.17 1.44 -7.03
C LYS A 263 -15.10 2.12 -6.03
N PHE A 264 -15.32 3.42 -6.17
CA PHE A 264 -16.18 4.20 -5.27
C PHE A 264 -17.61 4.38 -5.79
N ASN A 265 -17.95 3.79 -6.93
CA ASN A 265 -19.25 3.95 -7.58
C ASN A 265 -19.66 5.42 -7.68
N LEU A 266 -18.71 6.25 -8.15
CA LEU A 266 -18.95 7.69 -8.21
C LEU A 266 -20.05 8.03 -9.22
N PRO A 267 -20.97 8.98 -8.89
CA PRO A 267 -21.99 9.43 -9.80
C PRO A 267 -21.35 10.29 -10.90
N VAL A 268 -21.12 9.71 -12.09
CA VAL A 268 -20.63 10.44 -13.28
C VAL A 268 -21.64 11.38 -13.88
N ARG A 269 -22.93 11.30 -13.48
CA ARG A 269 -23.99 12.22 -13.85
C ARG A 269 -24.35 13.07 -12.65
N GLY A 270 -24.60 14.36 -12.90
CA GLY A 270 -24.99 15.30 -11.85
C GLY A 270 -26.34 14.89 -11.23
N TRP A 271 -26.58 15.31 -9.98
CA TRP A 271 -27.83 15.06 -9.26
C TRP A 271 -29.10 15.62 -9.97
N ARG A 272 -28.93 16.51 -10.95
CA ARG A 272 -30.03 17.07 -11.78
C ARG A 272 -30.41 16.15 -12.95
N ASP A 273 -29.54 15.21 -13.32
CA ASP A 273 -29.82 14.23 -14.37
C ASP A 273 -30.45 13.00 -13.72
N GLY A 274 -31.69 13.07 -13.29
CA GLY A 274 -32.42 11.97 -12.65
C GLY A 274 -32.35 10.66 -13.43
N PRO A 275 -32.68 9.50 -12.83
CA PRO A 275 -32.66 8.23 -13.51
C PRO A 275 -33.59 8.28 -14.73
N ARG A 276 -32.99 8.00 -15.90
CA ARG A 276 -33.77 7.68 -17.10
C ARG A 276 -34.15 6.23 -17.10
#